data_dd6fa8c88da0d84a20a5bd32447f680b
#
_entry.id   dd6fa8c88da0d84a20a5bd32447f680b
#
_cell.length_a   1.000
_cell.length_b   1.000
_cell.length_c   1.000
_cell.angle_alpha   90.00
_cell.angle_beta   90.00
_cell.angle_gamma   90.00
#
_symmetry.space_group_name_H-M   'P 1'
#
loop_
_entity.id
_entity.type
_entity.pdbx_description
1 polymer ?
#
loop_
_entity_poly.entity_id
_entity_poly.type
_entity_poly.pdbx_seq_one_letter_code
_entity_poly.pdbx_strand_id
1 'polypeptide(L)'
;MVLNNTFNALSDPTRRKILELLKKKDLSVNEIAVNFDITLPSLSHHLTILKNSNLATTQRRGQQIFYSLNLSVFEEISQELYNFFNKSKKK
;
A
#
# COMPACT_ATOMS: atom_id res chain seq x y z
N MET A 1 -16.48 1.96 -5.62
CA MET A 1 -15.67 0.85 -5.83
C MET A 1 -14.26 1.01 -5.35
N VAL A 2 -13.77 -0.04 -4.79
CA VAL A 2 -12.46 -0.02 -4.19
C VAL A 2 -11.34 0.23 -5.17
N LEU A 3 -11.53 -0.20 -6.41
CA LEU A 3 -10.45 -0.12 -7.39
C LEU A 3 -10.02 1.30 -7.72
N ASN A 4 -10.94 2.27 -7.67
CA ASN A 4 -10.55 3.64 -7.95
C ASN A 4 -9.54 4.16 -6.93
N ASN A 5 -9.81 3.93 -5.65
CA ASN A 5 -8.88 4.34 -4.60
C ASN A 5 -7.59 3.58 -4.67
N THR A 6 -7.68 2.31 -5.03
CA THR A 6 -6.52 1.46 -5.16
C THR A 6 -5.59 1.96 -6.25
N PHE A 7 -6.13 2.22 -7.43
CA PHE A 7 -5.30 2.67 -8.54
C PHE A 7 -4.73 4.05 -8.27
N ASN A 8 -5.51 4.92 -7.65
CA ASN A 8 -5.00 6.22 -7.28
C ASN A 8 -3.82 6.09 -6.32
N ALA A 9 -3.95 5.25 -5.32
CA ALA A 9 -2.87 5.04 -4.36
C ALA A 9 -1.63 4.47 -5.04
N LEU A 10 -1.81 3.59 -6.01
CA LEU A 10 -0.70 2.96 -6.71
C LEU A 10 -0.08 3.84 -7.80
N SER A 11 -0.69 4.97 -8.10
CA SER A 11 -0.21 5.83 -9.19
C SER A 11 1.03 6.63 -8.83
N ASP A 12 1.37 6.69 -7.55
CA ASP A 12 2.51 7.49 -7.10
C ASP A 12 3.73 6.61 -6.85
N PRO A 13 4.90 6.97 -7.41
CA PRO A 13 6.09 6.12 -7.25
C PRO A 13 6.58 6.02 -5.81
N THR A 14 6.42 7.06 -5.00
CA THR A 14 6.81 6.99 -3.59
C THR A 14 5.97 5.94 -2.86
N ARG A 15 4.67 5.95 -3.11
CA ARG A 15 3.79 4.98 -2.46
C ARG A 15 4.10 3.56 -2.92
N ARG A 16 4.39 3.37 -4.21
CA ARG A 16 4.78 2.03 -4.68
C ARG A 16 6.05 1.55 -4.00
N LYS A 17 7.01 2.46 -3.79
CA LYS A 17 8.25 2.07 -3.12
C LYS A 17 7.99 1.69 -1.66
N ILE A 18 7.11 2.41 -0.98
CA ILE A 18 6.74 2.05 0.39
C ILE A 18 6.18 0.63 0.42
N LEU A 19 5.29 0.31 -0.50
CA LEU A 19 4.70 -1.03 -0.55
C LEU A 19 5.76 -2.09 -0.83
N GLU A 20 6.73 -1.79 -1.68
CA GLU A 20 7.82 -2.73 -1.92
C GLU A 20 8.61 -3.02 -0.66
N LEU A 21 8.86 -1.98 0.14
CA LEU A 21 9.54 -2.16 1.40
C LEU A 21 8.73 -3.03 2.35
N LEU A 22 7.43 -2.79 2.41
CA LEU A 22 6.54 -3.55 3.30
C LEU A 22 6.36 -4.99 2.86
N LYS A 23 6.63 -5.29 1.61
CA LYS A 23 6.61 -6.68 1.14
C LYS A 23 7.60 -7.54 1.91
N LYS A 24 8.69 -6.94 2.33
CA LYS A 24 9.76 -7.70 2.98
C LYS A 24 9.53 -7.86 4.46
N LYS A 25 8.99 -6.84 5.10
CA LYS A 25 8.68 -6.93 6.53
C LYS A 25 7.91 -5.70 6.97
N ASP A 26 7.26 -5.80 8.11
CA ASP A 26 6.59 -4.66 8.72
C ASP A 26 7.63 -3.64 9.14
N LEU A 27 7.30 -2.36 9.00
CA LEU A 27 8.22 -1.28 9.31
C LEU A 27 7.51 -0.18 10.08
N SER A 28 8.23 0.43 11.02
CA SER A 28 7.74 1.62 11.70
C SER A 28 7.88 2.81 10.77
N VAL A 29 7.22 3.92 11.13
CA VAL A 29 7.31 5.14 10.33
C VAL A 29 8.76 5.58 10.19
N ASN A 30 9.54 5.52 11.27
CA ASN A 30 10.94 5.93 11.24
C ASN A 30 11.76 5.02 10.33
N GLU A 31 11.49 3.74 10.36
CA GLU A 31 12.19 2.80 9.50
C GLU A 31 11.86 3.02 8.03
N ILE A 32 10.63 3.40 7.75
CA ILE A 32 10.26 3.74 6.38
C ILE A 32 10.97 5.03 5.96
N ALA A 33 10.99 6.02 6.85
CA ALA A 33 11.50 7.36 6.54
C ALA A 33 12.95 7.36 6.08
N VAL A 34 13.77 6.46 6.61
CA VAL A 34 15.19 6.46 6.25
C VAL A 34 15.43 6.11 4.78
N ASN A 35 14.43 5.61 4.10
CA ASN A 35 14.54 5.23 2.69
C ASN A 35 14.15 6.35 1.73
N PHE A 36 13.75 7.51 2.25
CA PHE A 36 13.22 8.59 1.40
C PHE A 36 13.83 9.93 1.79
N ASP A 37 13.98 10.77 0.79
CA ASP A 37 14.44 12.13 0.99
C ASP A 37 13.25 13.08 0.86
N ILE A 38 12.30 12.91 1.76
CA ILE A 38 11.08 13.74 1.79
C ILE A 38 10.81 14.12 3.23
N THR A 39 9.97 15.14 3.43
CA THR A 39 9.64 15.57 4.79
C THR A 39 8.72 14.56 5.45
N LEU A 40 8.71 14.57 6.78
CA LEU A 40 7.82 13.69 7.52
C LEU A 40 6.34 13.96 7.21
N PRO A 41 5.88 15.21 7.09
CA PRO A 41 4.49 15.42 6.69
C PRO A 41 4.17 14.84 5.32
N SER A 42 5.11 14.93 4.37
CA SER A 42 4.89 14.34 3.06
C SER A 42 4.79 12.82 3.16
N LEU A 43 5.69 12.19 3.91
CA LEU A 43 5.65 10.75 4.11
C LEU A 43 4.34 10.35 4.79
N SER A 44 3.95 11.09 5.82
CA SER A 44 2.72 10.83 6.55
C SER A 44 1.50 10.87 5.63
N HIS A 45 1.49 11.81 4.69
CA HIS A 45 0.42 11.91 3.72
C HIS A 45 0.34 10.65 2.85
N HIS A 46 1.49 10.18 2.37
CA HIS A 46 1.51 8.95 1.56
C HIS A 46 1.06 7.74 2.37
N LEU A 47 1.50 7.65 3.63
CA LEU A 47 1.10 6.54 4.48
C LEU A 47 -0.39 6.55 4.77
N THR A 48 -0.96 7.75 4.96
CA THR A 48 -2.40 7.88 5.18
C THR A 48 -3.18 7.40 3.97
N ILE A 49 -2.74 7.76 2.77
CA ILE A 49 -3.41 7.31 1.55
C ILE A 49 -3.36 5.78 1.44
N LEU A 50 -2.20 5.20 1.72
CA LEU A 50 -2.08 3.73 1.66
C LEU A 50 -2.98 3.05 2.67
N LYS A 51 -3.07 3.60 3.87
CA LYS A 51 -3.92 3.04 4.89
C LYS A 51 -5.40 3.18 4.52
N ASN A 52 -5.79 4.35 4.04
CA ASN A 52 -7.18 4.60 3.72
C ASN A 52 -7.66 3.82 2.50
N SER A 53 -6.76 3.44 1.63
CA SER A 53 -7.11 2.59 0.49
C SER A 53 -6.99 1.11 0.81
N ASN A 54 -6.69 0.78 2.06
CA ASN A 54 -6.56 -0.59 2.56
C ASN A 54 -5.40 -1.36 1.95
N LEU A 55 -4.43 -0.68 1.37
CA LEU A 55 -3.23 -1.35 0.86
C LEU A 55 -2.24 -1.63 1.97
N ALA A 56 -2.33 -0.89 3.07
CA ALA A 56 -1.51 -1.12 4.24
C ALA A 56 -2.38 -1.08 5.48
N THR A 57 -1.96 -1.83 6.49
CA THR A 57 -2.61 -1.81 7.79
C THR A 57 -1.59 -1.34 8.82
N THR A 58 -2.07 -0.95 10.00
CA THR A 58 -1.20 -0.45 11.05
C THR A 58 -1.40 -1.22 12.33
N GLN A 59 -0.35 -1.27 13.12
CA GLN A 59 -0.40 -1.91 14.42
C GLN A 59 0.48 -1.13 15.37
N ARG A 60 -0.05 -0.81 16.55
CA ARG A 60 0.74 -0.12 17.55
C ARG A 60 1.56 -1.13 18.32
N ARG A 61 2.87 -0.86 18.44
CA ARG A 61 3.77 -1.67 19.23
C ARG A 61 4.53 -0.73 20.15
N GLY A 62 4.15 -0.70 21.41
CA GLY A 62 4.70 0.26 22.35
C GLY A 62 4.32 1.67 21.93
N GLN A 63 5.32 2.51 21.70
CA GLN A 63 5.09 3.89 21.30
C GLN A 63 5.20 4.10 19.81
N GLN A 64 5.35 3.04 19.04
CA GLN A 64 5.53 3.15 17.60
C GLN A 64 4.38 2.53 16.86
N ILE A 65 4.13 3.10 15.68
CA ILE A 65 3.13 2.57 14.75
C ILE A 65 3.89 1.83 13.66
N PHE A 66 3.56 0.57 13.47
CA PHE A 66 4.15 -0.25 12.41
C PHE A 66 3.14 -0.40 11.28
N TYR A 67 3.65 -0.35 10.07
CA TYR A 67 2.84 -0.55 8.87
C TYR A 67 3.13 -1.92 8.28
N SER A 68 2.08 -2.56 7.79
CA SER A 68 2.16 -3.89 7.18
C SER A 68 1.46 -3.87 5.85
N LEU A 69 1.94 -4.66 4.92
CA LEU A 69 1.25 -4.85 3.65
C LEU A 69 -0.04 -5.63 3.90
N ASN A 70 -1.12 -5.20 3.28
CA ASN A 70 -2.39 -5.93 3.40
C ASN A 70 -2.49 -6.94 2.28
N LEU A 71 -1.99 -8.14 2.53
CA LEU A 71 -1.94 -9.18 1.49
C LEU A 71 -3.31 -9.58 0.97
N SER A 72 -4.32 -9.58 1.84
CA SER A 72 -5.67 -9.96 1.42
C SER A 72 -6.20 -9.05 0.32
N VAL A 73 -5.95 -7.74 0.47
CA VAL A 73 -6.39 -6.78 -0.54
C VAL A 73 -5.65 -6.97 -1.84
N PHE A 74 -4.35 -7.26 -1.78
CA PHE A 74 -3.59 -7.49 -3.00
C PHE A 74 -4.06 -8.77 -3.69
N GLU A 75 -4.43 -9.76 -2.94
CA GLU A 75 -5.00 -10.98 -3.52
C GLU A 75 -6.32 -10.69 -4.21
N GLU A 76 -7.17 -9.87 -3.58
CA GLU A 76 -8.43 -9.48 -4.18
C GLU A 76 -8.23 -8.70 -5.48
N ILE A 77 -7.28 -7.78 -5.48
CA ILE A 77 -6.98 -6.99 -6.67
C ILE A 77 -6.51 -7.90 -7.79
N SER A 78 -5.61 -8.82 -7.47
CA SER A 78 -5.10 -9.76 -8.46
C SER A 78 -6.22 -10.60 -9.06
N GLN A 79 -7.12 -11.06 -8.22
CA GLN A 79 -8.24 -11.87 -8.68
C GLN A 79 -9.18 -11.07 -9.58
N GLU A 80 -9.44 -9.83 -9.21
CA GLU A 80 -10.28 -8.95 -10.00
C GLU A 80 -9.68 -8.70 -11.38
N LEU A 81 -8.38 -8.44 -11.42
CA LEU A 81 -7.70 -8.21 -12.68
C LEU A 81 -7.67 -9.47 -13.53
N TYR A 82 -7.40 -10.60 -12.91
CA TYR A 82 -7.41 -11.87 -13.61
C TYR A 82 -8.78 -12.15 -14.21
N ASN A 83 -9.82 -11.96 -13.43
CA ASN A 83 -11.19 -12.19 -13.92
C ASN A 83 -11.55 -11.25 -15.05
N PHE A 84 -11.13 -10.00 -14.94
CA PHE A 84 -11.42 -9.01 -15.99
C PHE A 84 -10.79 -9.43 -17.32
N PHE A 85 -9.51 -9.79 -17.31
CA PHE A 85 -8.85 -10.17 -18.55
C PHE A 85 -9.32 -11.51 -19.08
N ASN A 86 -9.62 -12.41 -18.17
CA ASN A 86 -10.14 -13.71 -18.58
C ASN A 86 -11.50 -13.60 -19.23
N LYS A 87 -12.36 -12.77 -18.67
CA LYS A 87 -13.65 -12.53 -19.25
C LYS A 87 -13.55 -11.93 -20.62
N SER A 88 -12.63 -11.00 -20.78
CA SER A 88 -12.38 -10.36 -22.04
C SER A 88 -12.01 -11.35 -23.12
N LYS A 89 -11.31 -12.38 -22.75
CA LYS A 89 -10.86 -13.36 -23.69
C LYS A 89 -11.85 -14.42 -24.02
N LYS A 90 -12.86 -14.51 -23.19
CA LYS A 90 -13.80 -15.54 -23.30
C LYS A 90 -14.78 -15.23 -24.32
N LYS A 91 -14.81 -15.19 -25.28
CA LYS A 91 -15.82 -14.78 -26.19
C LYS A 91 -16.47 -15.84 -26.95
#